data_e82ac9a4ec4558aaa5a45a21ed5d8ba5
#
_entry.id   e82ac9a4ec4558aaa5a45a21ed5d8ba5
#
_cell.length_a   1.000
_cell.length_b   1.000
_cell.length_c   1.000
_cell.angle_alpha   90.00
_cell.angle_beta   90.00
_cell.angle_gamma   90.00
#
_symmetry.space_group_name_H-M   'P 1'
#
loop_
_entity.id
_entity.type
_entity.pdbx_description
1 polymer ?
#
loop_
_entity_poly.entity_id
_entity_poly.type
_entity_poly.pdbx_seq_one_letter_code
_entity_poly.pdbx_strand_id
1 'polypeptide(L)'
;MKITNARLILPDSIERGSLSIRNGRIQKVSKNARSATKANVECINLRGGFLAPGFVDIHIHGGLGRDTMEADPDAFREITEFHLKGGTTSLTLTTLSASQKDILKTLKAIKPFHNKSMGGSRIVGVHVEGPFINKIRAGAQNPDYCRNPTAKEWSPILKYGELITQMTLAPELPRANTLIKALRKNGSIASGGHTDAVEKDLFPALKAGLNQSTHTFNAMSGLVKKGPYRSAGMLEFALAHDDISCEVITDGKHVPPVLMRMLFNAKPRDKVVIITDATKGAGLRTGTKFEMYGIAARVTKTTAEVVDGRGLAGSTLTMIRAVQTAVEQANVPLVDAVYMSTFNPARQIGRAKEFGSLEKGKRADLVWFDNKFKVRGVWLDGELLHRI
;
A
#
# COMPACT_ATOMS: atom_id res chain seq x y z
N MET A 1 -1.64 3.51 -29.69
CA MET A 1 -1.50 4.83 -29.02
C MET A 1 -0.04 5.12 -28.75
N LYS A 2 0.37 6.39 -28.82
CA LYS A 2 1.72 6.86 -28.46
C LYS A 2 1.61 8.02 -27.46
N ILE A 3 2.35 7.97 -26.37
CA ILE A 3 2.48 9.08 -25.42
C ILE A 3 3.82 9.77 -25.70
N THR A 4 3.82 11.10 -25.89
CA THR A 4 4.98 11.86 -26.32
C THR A 4 5.27 13.04 -25.41
N ASN A 5 6.48 13.60 -25.54
CA ASN A 5 6.92 14.77 -24.80
C ASN A 5 6.71 14.60 -23.29
N ALA A 6 7.11 13.43 -22.75
CA ALA A 6 7.04 13.06 -21.36
C ALA A 6 8.40 13.12 -20.69
N ARG A 7 8.42 13.38 -19.38
CA ARG A 7 9.51 13.01 -18.49
C ARG A 7 9.19 11.63 -17.93
N LEU A 8 9.80 10.60 -18.50
CA LEU A 8 9.59 9.21 -18.13
C LEU A 8 10.33 8.93 -16.82
N ILE A 9 9.63 8.50 -15.79
CA ILE A 9 10.25 8.05 -14.53
C ILE A 9 10.56 6.57 -14.68
N LEU A 10 11.84 6.29 -14.91
CA LEU A 10 12.41 4.96 -15.03
C LEU A 10 12.95 4.50 -13.66
N PRO A 11 13.33 3.23 -13.48
CA PRO A 11 13.79 2.74 -12.18
C PRO A 11 14.94 3.54 -11.53
N ASP A 12 15.84 4.12 -12.36
CA ASP A 12 17.05 4.80 -11.87
C ASP A 12 17.25 6.23 -12.43
N SER A 13 16.33 6.71 -13.26
CA SER A 13 16.48 8.03 -13.92
C SER A 13 15.14 8.64 -14.33
N ILE A 14 15.17 9.94 -14.61
CA ILE A 14 14.09 10.65 -15.29
C ILE A 14 14.60 11.09 -16.65
N GLU A 15 13.98 10.57 -17.72
CA GLU A 15 14.41 10.81 -19.09
C GLU A 15 13.30 11.47 -19.92
N ARG A 16 13.66 12.45 -20.75
CA ARG A 16 12.71 12.92 -21.77
C ARG A 16 12.49 11.83 -22.79
N GLY A 17 11.24 11.61 -23.18
CA GLY A 17 10.98 10.54 -24.11
C GLY A 17 9.53 10.36 -24.53
N SER A 18 9.28 9.17 -25.08
CA SER A 18 7.97 8.74 -25.52
C SER A 18 7.76 7.26 -25.21
N LEU A 19 6.48 6.87 -25.10
CA LEU A 19 6.08 5.51 -24.82
C LEU A 19 5.03 5.09 -25.85
N SER A 20 5.19 3.90 -26.45
CA SER A 20 4.21 3.32 -27.38
C SER A 20 3.46 2.18 -26.71
N ILE A 21 2.16 2.15 -26.89
CA ILE A 21 1.24 1.17 -26.29
C ILE A 21 0.50 0.43 -27.39
N ARG A 22 0.38 -0.89 -27.24
CA ARG A 22 -0.43 -1.74 -28.12
C ARG A 22 -1.03 -2.88 -27.29
N ASN A 23 -2.31 -3.15 -27.47
CA ASN A 23 -3.03 -4.23 -26.76
C ASN A 23 -2.83 -4.18 -25.24
N GLY A 24 -2.99 -2.98 -24.63
CA GLY A 24 -2.86 -2.80 -23.20
C GLY A 24 -1.43 -2.87 -22.63
N ARG A 25 -0.41 -3.06 -23.48
CA ARG A 25 0.97 -3.26 -23.03
C ARG A 25 1.94 -2.25 -23.63
N ILE A 26 2.99 -1.96 -22.86
CA ILE A 26 4.11 -1.14 -23.30
C ILE A 26 4.87 -1.89 -24.39
N GLN A 27 4.93 -1.33 -25.59
CA GLN A 27 5.66 -1.90 -26.72
C GLN A 27 7.09 -1.38 -26.80
N LYS A 28 7.27 -0.06 -26.54
CA LYS A 28 8.57 0.59 -26.63
C LYS A 28 8.63 1.80 -25.72
N VAL A 29 9.72 1.92 -24.99
CA VAL A 29 10.16 3.12 -24.27
C VAL A 29 11.29 3.73 -25.08
N SER A 30 11.15 5.00 -25.50
CA SER A 30 12.12 5.68 -26.33
C SER A 30 12.65 6.92 -25.59
N LYS A 31 13.90 6.87 -25.16
CA LYS A 31 14.61 7.99 -24.53
C LYS A 31 15.02 9.00 -25.58
N ASN A 32 15.05 10.29 -25.26
CA ASN A 32 15.51 11.39 -26.10
C ASN A 32 14.85 11.46 -27.49
N ALA A 33 13.69 10.83 -27.67
CA ALA A 33 12.99 10.81 -28.95
C ALA A 33 12.36 12.17 -29.24
N ARG A 34 12.81 12.84 -30.31
CA ARG A 34 12.04 13.91 -30.96
C ARG A 34 10.70 13.29 -31.42
N SER A 35 9.61 14.03 -31.23
CA SER A 35 8.25 13.57 -31.52
C SER A 35 8.00 13.42 -33.02
N ALA A 36 8.57 12.38 -33.65
CA ALA A 36 8.10 11.96 -34.98
C ALA A 36 6.89 11.04 -34.80
N THR A 37 5.72 11.53 -35.15
CA THR A 37 4.49 10.72 -35.22
C THR A 37 4.31 10.24 -36.64
N LYS A 38 4.14 8.92 -36.82
CA LYS A 38 3.60 8.38 -38.08
C LYS A 38 2.13 8.82 -38.19
N ALA A 39 1.69 9.24 -39.37
CA ALA A 39 0.27 9.44 -39.65
C ALA A 39 -0.52 8.17 -39.24
N ASN A 40 -1.72 8.35 -38.64
CA ASN A 40 -2.63 7.29 -38.21
C ASN A 40 -2.33 6.61 -36.85
N VAL A 41 -1.51 7.18 -35.96
CA VAL A 41 -1.37 6.70 -34.58
C VAL A 41 -1.92 7.75 -33.63
N GLU A 42 -2.90 7.38 -32.81
CA GLU A 42 -3.37 8.23 -31.70
C GLU A 42 -2.18 8.67 -30.85
N CYS A 43 -2.04 9.98 -30.64
CA CYS A 43 -0.90 10.57 -29.97
C CYS A 43 -1.35 11.52 -28.86
N ILE A 44 -0.88 11.27 -27.64
CA ILE A 44 -1.12 12.10 -26.46
C ILE A 44 0.19 12.81 -26.10
N ASN A 45 0.19 14.14 -26.17
CA ASN A 45 1.33 14.98 -25.82
C ASN A 45 1.23 15.43 -24.35
N LEU A 46 2.17 15.04 -23.50
CA LEU A 46 2.16 15.39 -22.06
C LEU A 46 2.78 16.77 -21.76
N ARG A 47 3.21 17.51 -22.78
CA ARG A 47 3.76 18.87 -22.62
C ARG A 47 4.88 18.98 -21.59
N GLY A 48 5.72 17.95 -21.46
CA GLY A 48 6.79 17.88 -20.48
C GLY A 48 6.37 17.43 -19.08
N GLY A 49 5.15 16.94 -18.89
CA GLY A 49 4.70 16.35 -17.64
C GLY A 49 5.44 15.04 -17.32
N PHE A 50 5.38 14.61 -16.08
CA PHE A 50 5.90 13.32 -15.65
C PHE A 50 4.99 12.18 -16.07
N LEU A 51 5.57 11.11 -16.57
CA LEU A 51 4.90 9.82 -16.79
C LEU A 51 5.60 8.76 -15.96
N ALA A 52 4.87 8.18 -15.02
CA ALA A 52 5.33 7.10 -14.17
C ALA A 52 4.53 5.82 -14.43
N PRO A 53 5.01 4.64 -13.98
CA PRO A 53 4.13 3.51 -13.77
C PRO A 53 2.99 3.92 -12.85
N GLY A 54 1.80 3.37 -13.03
CA GLY A 54 0.70 3.56 -12.09
C GLY A 54 1.08 3.08 -10.69
N PHE A 55 0.66 3.82 -9.67
CA PHE A 55 0.96 3.47 -8.28
C PHE A 55 0.28 2.15 -7.89
N VAL A 56 0.93 1.44 -6.98
CA VAL A 56 0.47 0.18 -6.41
C VAL A 56 0.37 0.36 -4.90
N ASP A 57 -0.84 0.27 -4.36
CA ASP A 57 -1.08 0.46 -2.94
C ASP A 57 -1.51 -0.85 -2.30
N ILE A 58 -0.67 -1.40 -1.43
CA ILE A 58 -0.90 -2.71 -0.81
C ILE A 58 -1.53 -2.63 0.57
N HIS A 59 -1.97 -1.42 1.01
CA HIS A 59 -2.61 -1.22 2.30
C HIS A 59 -3.65 -0.09 2.21
N ILE A 60 -4.92 -0.45 1.98
CA ILE A 60 -6.06 0.45 1.83
C ILE A 60 -7.32 -0.16 2.45
N HIS A 61 -7.95 0.52 3.41
CA HIS A 61 -9.21 0.11 4.02
C HIS A 61 -10.45 0.65 3.30
N GLY A 62 -10.34 1.85 2.71
CA GLY A 62 -11.52 2.47 2.10
C GLY A 62 -11.27 3.82 1.43
N GLY A 63 -12.37 4.54 1.19
CA GLY A 63 -12.42 5.89 0.62
C GLY A 63 -13.84 6.35 0.36
N LEU A 64 -14.07 7.68 0.31
CA LEU A 64 -15.37 8.30 0.06
C LEU A 64 -16.52 7.83 0.99
N GLY A 65 -16.21 7.49 2.24
CA GLY A 65 -17.20 6.97 3.17
C GLY A 65 -17.46 5.46 3.07
N ARG A 66 -16.79 4.76 2.13
CA ARG A 66 -16.93 3.31 1.90
C ARG A 66 -15.76 2.56 2.55
N ASP A 67 -16.02 1.33 2.95
CA ASP A 67 -15.07 0.46 3.67
C ASP A 67 -15.02 -0.94 3.04
N THR A 68 -13.85 -1.55 3.03
CA THR A 68 -13.67 -2.94 2.58
C THR A 68 -14.55 -3.91 3.35
N MET A 69 -14.78 -3.66 4.64
CA MET A 69 -15.58 -4.53 5.51
C MET A 69 -17.08 -4.47 5.23
N GLU A 70 -17.57 -3.55 4.38
CA GLU A 70 -18.96 -3.55 3.94
C GLU A 70 -19.29 -4.84 3.15
N ALA A 71 -18.28 -5.46 2.55
CA ALA A 71 -18.42 -6.67 1.72
C ALA A 71 -19.45 -6.48 0.59
N ASP A 72 -19.42 -5.29 -0.02
CA ASP A 72 -20.36 -4.83 -1.02
C ASP A 72 -19.61 -4.44 -2.32
N PRO A 73 -19.99 -5.01 -3.50
CA PRO A 73 -19.37 -4.66 -4.78
C PRO A 73 -19.41 -3.18 -5.13
N ASP A 74 -20.47 -2.45 -4.75
CA ASP A 74 -20.57 -1.02 -5.00
C ASP A 74 -19.56 -0.22 -4.16
N ALA A 75 -19.33 -0.64 -2.90
CA ALA A 75 -18.28 -0.07 -2.07
C ALA A 75 -16.89 -0.28 -2.70
N PHE A 76 -16.61 -1.48 -3.19
CA PHE A 76 -15.31 -1.77 -3.85
C PHE A 76 -15.12 -0.93 -5.12
N ARG A 77 -16.18 -0.73 -5.91
CA ARG A 77 -16.13 0.13 -7.09
C ARG A 77 -15.79 1.57 -6.71
N GLU A 78 -16.54 2.17 -5.78
CA GLU A 78 -16.33 3.56 -5.35
C GLU A 78 -14.93 3.76 -4.75
N ILE A 79 -14.43 2.84 -3.92
CA ILE A 79 -13.07 2.86 -3.37
C ILE A 79 -12.05 2.85 -4.51
N THR A 80 -12.17 1.91 -5.46
CA THR A 80 -11.19 1.75 -6.54
C THR A 80 -11.20 2.95 -7.51
N GLU A 81 -12.36 3.53 -7.81
CA GLU A 81 -12.49 4.75 -8.62
C GLU A 81 -11.85 5.97 -7.93
N PHE A 82 -12.05 6.12 -6.62
CA PHE A 82 -11.45 7.20 -5.86
C PHE A 82 -9.92 7.15 -5.89
N HIS A 83 -9.35 5.99 -5.62
CA HIS A 83 -7.90 5.82 -5.59
C HIS A 83 -7.27 5.90 -6.98
N LEU A 84 -7.98 5.50 -8.04
CA LEU A 84 -7.54 5.69 -9.43
C LEU A 84 -7.28 7.17 -9.73
N LYS A 85 -8.17 8.07 -9.30
CA LYS A 85 -8.00 9.52 -9.49
C LYS A 85 -6.75 10.07 -8.80
N GLY A 86 -6.28 9.39 -7.76
CA GLY A 86 -4.99 9.63 -7.08
C GLY A 86 -3.77 8.98 -7.74
N GLY A 87 -3.95 8.34 -8.91
CA GLY A 87 -2.87 7.68 -9.66
C GLY A 87 -2.63 6.23 -9.32
N THR A 88 -3.38 5.65 -8.37
CA THR A 88 -3.29 4.23 -8.02
C THR A 88 -3.96 3.39 -9.11
N THR A 89 -3.22 2.48 -9.73
CA THR A 89 -3.76 1.60 -10.78
C THR A 89 -3.99 0.18 -10.29
N SER A 90 -3.33 -0.22 -9.22
CA SER A 90 -3.49 -1.52 -8.58
C SER A 90 -3.52 -1.35 -7.06
N LEU A 91 -4.41 -2.06 -6.38
CA LEU A 91 -4.50 -2.00 -4.93
C LEU A 91 -4.89 -3.35 -4.31
N THR A 92 -4.54 -3.54 -3.04
CA THR A 92 -5.11 -4.59 -2.21
C THR A 92 -6.14 -3.99 -1.26
N LEU A 93 -7.33 -4.54 -1.24
CA LEU A 93 -8.33 -4.16 -0.25
C LEU A 93 -7.94 -4.73 1.12
N THR A 94 -7.93 -3.89 2.15
CA THR A 94 -7.49 -4.28 3.50
C THR A 94 -8.68 -4.48 4.42
N THR A 95 -8.71 -5.62 5.13
CA THR A 95 -9.73 -5.87 6.17
C THR A 95 -9.34 -5.22 7.49
N LEU A 96 -10.29 -5.15 8.42
CA LEU A 96 -10.05 -4.77 9.81
C LEU A 96 -10.10 -6.00 10.72
N SER A 97 -9.60 -5.87 11.95
CA SER A 97 -9.83 -6.86 13.00
C SER A 97 -11.32 -7.03 13.25
N ALA A 98 -11.84 -8.21 12.92
CA ALA A 98 -13.25 -8.51 12.89
C ALA A 98 -13.52 -9.98 13.27
N SER A 99 -14.79 -10.37 13.31
CA SER A 99 -15.16 -11.78 13.45
C SER A 99 -14.65 -12.60 12.26
N GLN A 100 -14.31 -13.87 12.47
CA GLN A 100 -13.95 -14.77 11.37
C GLN A 100 -15.02 -14.78 10.28
N LYS A 101 -16.30 -14.78 10.69
CA LYS A 101 -17.46 -14.76 9.78
C LYS A 101 -17.43 -13.54 8.85
N ASP A 102 -17.16 -12.36 9.39
CA ASP A 102 -17.17 -11.12 8.61
C ASP A 102 -15.94 -11.01 7.70
N ILE A 103 -14.77 -11.44 8.17
CA ILE A 103 -13.57 -11.54 7.31
C ILE A 103 -13.86 -12.49 6.14
N LEU A 104 -14.40 -13.68 6.38
CA LEU A 104 -14.72 -14.64 5.31
C LEU A 104 -15.82 -14.12 4.37
N LYS A 105 -16.81 -13.38 4.89
CA LYS A 105 -17.83 -12.70 4.09
C LYS A 105 -17.18 -11.69 3.14
N THR A 106 -16.27 -10.87 3.65
CA THR A 106 -15.53 -9.86 2.86
C THR A 106 -14.67 -10.53 1.77
N LEU A 107 -13.91 -11.57 2.12
CA LEU A 107 -13.10 -12.31 1.16
C LEU A 107 -13.94 -12.95 0.04
N LYS A 108 -15.11 -13.52 0.42
CA LYS A 108 -16.06 -14.10 -0.54
C LYS A 108 -16.58 -13.03 -1.50
N ALA A 109 -16.91 -11.83 -1.01
CA ALA A 109 -17.39 -10.72 -1.83
C ALA A 109 -16.32 -10.17 -2.79
N ILE A 110 -15.05 -10.10 -2.36
CA ILE A 110 -13.94 -9.60 -3.19
C ILE A 110 -13.50 -10.61 -4.26
N LYS A 111 -13.57 -11.93 -3.96
CA LYS A 111 -13.03 -12.98 -4.84
C LYS A 111 -13.42 -12.88 -6.33
N PRO A 112 -14.67 -12.54 -6.73
CA PRO A 112 -15.06 -12.38 -8.13
C PRO A 112 -14.31 -11.27 -8.87
N PHE A 113 -13.76 -10.29 -8.15
CA PHE A 113 -13.10 -9.10 -8.68
C PHE A 113 -11.57 -9.19 -8.61
N HIS A 114 -11.02 -10.30 -8.11
CA HIS A 114 -9.58 -10.52 -8.07
C HIS A 114 -8.94 -10.40 -9.45
N ASN A 115 -7.90 -9.58 -9.57
CA ASN A 115 -7.20 -9.23 -10.80
C ASN A 115 -8.04 -8.48 -11.85
N LYS A 116 -9.17 -7.88 -11.44
CA LYS A 116 -10.06 -7.11 -12.31
C LYS A 116 -10.15 -5.65 -11.88
N SER A 117 -10.47 -4.78 -12.84
CA SER A 117 -10.95 -3.43 -12.59
C SER A 117 -12.48 -3.43 -12.61
N MET A 118 -13.07 -2.56 -11.80
CA MET A 118 -14.50 -2.28 -11.75
C MET A 118 -14.81 -0.85 -12.24
N GLY A 119 -13.97 -0.32 -13.16
CA GLY A 119 -13.99 1.09 -13.59
C GLY A 119 -12.95 1.95 -12.89
N GLY A 120 -12.36 1.46 -11.81
CA GLY A 120 -11.29 2.09 -11.03
C GLY A 120 -9.98 1.28 -11.06
N SER A 121 -9.20 1.39 -9.99
CA SER A 121 -7.98 0.61 -9.79
C SER A 121 -8.25 -0.89 -9.83
N ARG A 122 -7.28 -1.67 -10.30
CA ARG A 122 -7.37 -3.13 -10.28
C ARG A 122 -7.21 -3.66 -8.86
N ILE A 123 -8.12 -4.55 -8.42
CA ILE A 123 -8.01 -5.27 -7.16
C ILE A 123 -7.05 -6.44 -7.34
N VAL A 124 -5.81 -6.32 -6.84
CA VAL A 124 -4.77 -7.35 -7.03
C VAL A 124 -4.65 -8.32 -5.88
N GLY A 125 -5.47 -8.18 -4.85
CA GLY A 125 -5.52 -9.08 -3.72
C GLY A 125 -6.17 -8.45 -2.49
N VAL A 126 -6.00 -9.12 -1.36
CA VAL A 126 -6.46 -8.70 -0.04
C VAL A 126 -5.31 -8.71 0.95
N HIS A 127 -5.19 -7.64 1.69
CA HIS A 127 -4.42 -7.56 2.92
C HIS A 127 -5.35 -7.88 4.09
N VAL A 128 -5.06 -8.93 4.86
CA VAL A 128 -5.79 -9.25 6.09
C VAL A 128 -5.08 -8.60 7.26
N GLU A 129 -5.55 -7.45 7.73
CA GLU A 129 -4.97 -6.76 8.87
C GLU A 129 -5.65 -7.18 10.17
N GLY A 130 -4.91 -7.92 10.98
CA GLY A 130 -5.49 -8.62 12.12
C GLY A 130 -6.33 -9.84 11.68
N PRO A 131 -7.13 -10.41 12.53
CA PRO A 131 -7.38 -10.08 13.95
C PRO A 131 -6.31 -10.64 14.90
N PHE A 132 -5.24 -11.21 14.38
CA PHE A 132 -4.17 -11.86 15.16
C PHE A 132 -3.11 -10.83 15.59
N ILE A 133 -3.56 -9.77 16.22
CA ILE A 133 -2.77 -8.61 16.66
C ILE A 133 -2.87 -8.43 18.18
N ASN A 134 -1.91 -7.68 18.75
CA ASN A 134 -1.89 -7.44 20.19
C ASN A 134 -2.92 -6.38 20.58
N LYS A 135 -3.81 -6.71 21.50
CA LYS A 135 -4.87 -5.84 22.00
C LYS A 135 -4.33 -4.51 22.54
N ILE A 136 -3.14 -4.51 23.17
CA ILE A 136 -2.50 -3.30 23.73
C ILE A 136 -2.04 -2.35 22.60
N ARG A 137 -1.75 -2.89 21.42
CA ARG A 137 -1.31 -2.16 20.23
C ARG A 137 -2.40 -2.06 19.16
N ALA A 138 -3.67 -2.21 19.55
CA ALA A 138 -4.78 -2.21 18.60
C ALA A 138 -4.90 -0.91 17.79
N GLY A 139 -4.45 0.24 18.31
CA GLY A 139 -4.58 1.53 17.62
C GLY A 139 -6.05 1.85 17.29
N ALA A 140 -6.36 2.04 16.02
CA ALA A 140 -7.72 2.24 15.52
C ALA A 140 -8.48 0.93 15.25
N GLN A 141 -7.84 -0.23 15.39
CA GLN A 141 -8.53 -1.52 15.31
C GLN A 141 -9.42 -1.74 16.53
N ASN A 142 -10.51 -2.50 16.38
CA ASN A 142 -11.39 -2.80 17.51
C ASN A 142 -10.74 -3.87 18.41
N PRO A 143 -10.38 -3.55 19.68
CA PRO A 143 -9.66 -4.45 20.54
C PRO A 143 -10.45 -5.70 20.96
N ASP A 144 -11.78 -5.69 20.81
CA ASP A 144 -12.62 -6.85 21.17
C ASP A 144 -12.49 -8.00 20.17
N TYR A 145 -11.98 -7.71 18.96
CA TYR A 145 -11.73 -8.72 17.94
C TYR A 145 -10.26 -9.17 17.88
N CYS A 146 -9.36 -8.53 18.62
CA CYS A 146 -7.96 -8.94 18.71
C CYS A 146 -7.83 -10.27 19.47
N ARG A 147 -7.14 -11.26 18.86
CA ARG A 147 -7.05 -12.62 19.44
C ARG A 147 -5.81 -13.38 18.96
N ASN A 148 -5.51 -14.46 19.67
CA ASN A 148 -4.41 -15.35 19.30
C ASN A 148 -4.73 -16.15 18.02
N PRO A 149 -3.75 -16.35 17.12
CA PRO A 149 -3.92 -17.16 15.93
C PRO A 149 -4.09 -18.65 16.29
N THR A 150 -5.18 -19.25 15.83
CA THR A 150 -5.38 -20.70 15.88
C THR A 150 -5.62 -21.23 14.49
N ALA A 151 -5.26 -22.48 14.21
CA ALA A 151 -5.49 -23.09 12.90
C ALA A 151 -6.97 -23.08 12.50
N LYS A 152 -7.88 -23.21 13.44
CA LYS A 152 -9.33 -23.10 13.22
C LYS A 152 -9.72 -21.72 12.69
N GLU A 153 -9.05 -20.66 13.17
CA GLU A 153 -9.31 -19.27 12.80
C GLU A 153 -8.69 -18.89 11.44
N TRP A 154 -7.42 -19.19 11.22
CA TRP A 154 -6.72 -18.72 10.02
C TRP A 154 -6.79 -19.66 8.81
N SER A 155 -6.97 -20.99 8.98
CA SER A 155 -6.99 -21.91 7.84
C SER A 155 -8.12 -21.63 6.84
N PRO A 156 -9.36 -21.26 7.24
CA PRO A 156 -10.40 -20.88 6.30
C PRO A 156 -10.04 -19.62 5.48
N ILE A 157 -9.29 -18.68 6.07
CA ILE A 157 -8.82 -17.48 5.39
C ILE A 157 -7.81 -17.87 4.31
N LEU A 158 -6.81 -18.71 4.64
CA LEU A 158 -5.77 -19.13 3.69
C LEU A 158 -6.30 -20.05 2.58
N LYS A 159 -7.50 -20.61 2.68
CA LYS A 159 -8.16 -21.32 1.56
C LYS A 159 -8.47 -20.40 0.37
N TYR A 160 -8.44 -19.09 0.54
CA TYR A 160 -8.57 -18.14 -0.57
C TYR A 160 -7.31 -18.03 -1.43
N GLY A 161 -6.20 -18.70 -1.04
CA GLY A 161 -4.99 -18.84 -1.85
C GLY A 161 -4.39 -17.50 -2.26
N GLU A 162 -4.16 -17.31 -3.56
CA GLU A 162 -3.53 -16.12 -4.14
C GLU A 162 -4.30 -14.81 -3.88
N LEU A 163 -5.57 -14.86 -3.49
CA LEU A 163 -6.30 -13.66 -3.09
C LEU A 163 -5.66 -13.00 -1.86
N ILE A 164 -5.08 -13.80 -0.94
CA ILE A 164 -4.42 -13.27 0.26
C ILE A 164 -2.98 -12.90 -0.06
N THR A 165 -2.73 -11.65 -0.36
CA THR A 165 -1.39 -11.14 -0.70
C THR A 165 -0.55 -10.92 0.55
N GLN A 166 -1.17 -10.49 1.65
CA GLN A 166 -0.47 -10.26 2.92
C GLN A 166 -1.39 -10.42 4.12
N MET A 167 -0.79 -10.69 5.28
CA MET A 167 -1.47 -10.66 6.57
C MET A 167 -0.59 -9.96 7.60
N THR A 168 -1.20 -9.02 8.33
CA THR A 168 -0.59 -8.38 9.51
C THR A 168 -0.93 -9.17 10.75
N LEU A 169 0.10 -9.44 11.55
CA LEU A 169 0.00 -10.17 12.82
C LEU A 169 1.04 -9.69 13.84
N ALA A 170 0.78 -9.95 15.12
CA ALA A 170 1.70 -9.70 16.22
C ALA A 170 2.57 -10.94 16.47
N PRO A 171 3.91 -10.88 16.23
CA PRO A 171 4.80 -12.04 16.32
C PRO A 171 4.92 -12.66 17.72
N GLU A 172 4.69 -11.90 18.78
CA GLU A 172 4.74 -12.36 20.17
C GLU A 172 3.55 -13.23 20.59
N LEU A 173 2.49 -13.24 19.78
CA LEU A 173 1.29 -14.02 20.14
C LEU A 173 1.57 -15.53 20.04
N PRO A 174 0.95 -16.34 20.95
CA PRO A 174 1.06 -17.79 20.87
C PRO A 174 0.70 -18.33 19.49
N ARG A 175 1.52 -19.20 18.91
CA ARG A 175 1.36 -19.81 17.58
C ARG A 175 1.57 -18.85 16.39
N ALA A 176 2.01 -17.61 16.60
CA ALA A 176 2.28 -16.65 15.51
C ALA A 176 3.27 -17.24 14.50
N ASN A 177 4.34 -17.89 14.95
CA ASN A 177 5.34 -18.52 14.06
C ASN A 177 4.74 -19.64 13.18
N THR A 178 3.72 -20.35 13.65
CA THR A 178 3.01 -21.37 12.86
C THR A 178 2.21 -20.69 11.74
N LEU A 179 1.51 -19.60 12.06
CA LEU A 179 0.79 -18.80 11.06
C LEU A 179 1.75 -18.16 10.05
N ILE A 180 2.88 -17.59 10.48
CA ILE A 180 3.90 -17.02 9.59
C ILE A 180 4.36 -18.08 8.56
N LYS A 181 4.71 -19.28 9.01
CA LYS A 181 5.08 -20.38 8.11
C LYS A 181 3.96 -20.75 7.12
N ALA A 182 2.70 -20.76 7.57
CA ALA A 182 1.56 -21.04 6.71
C ALA A 182 1.35 -19.93 5.66
N LEU A 183 1.49 -18.67 6.03
CA LEU A 183 1.45 -17.52 5.11
C LEU A 183 2.54 -17.63 4.05
N ARG A 184 3.77 -17.91 4.45
CA ARG A 184 4.89 -18.05 3.51
C ARG A 184 4.70 -19.23 2.54
N LYS A 185 4.15 -20.35 3.03
CA LYS A 185 3.78 -21.50 2.19
C LYS A 185 2.66 -21.14 1.18
N ASN A 186 1.74 -20.25 1.57
CA ASN A 186 0.69 -19.73 0.68
C ASN A 186 1.20 -18.72 -0.36
N GLY A 187 2.47 -18.26 -0.26
CA GLY A 187 3.03 -17.18 -1.08
C GLY A 187 2.69 -15.78 -0.57
N SER A 188 2.01 -15.66 0.58
CA SER A 188 1.61 -14.38 1.16
C SER A 188 2.75 -13.75 1.95
N ILE A 189 2.74 -12.42 2.05
CA ILE A 189 3.59 -11.63 2.93
C ILE A 189 3.13 -11.86 4.37
N ALA A 190 4.08 -12.17 5.27
CA ALA A 190 3.86 -12.17 6.70
C ALA A 190 4.40 -10.86 7.28
N SER A 191 3.49 -9.96 7.67
CA SER A 191 3.82 -8.59 8.11
C SER A 191 3.66 -8.45 9.63
N GLY A 192 4.70 -7.98 10.31
CA GLY A 192 4.65 -7.67 11.74
C GLY A 192 4.08 -6.29 11.97
N GLY A 193 2.99 -6.19 12.71
CA GLY A 193 2.35 -4.93 13.07
C GLY A 193 1.34 -5.11 14.18
N HIS A 194 0.88 -3.99 14.78
CA HIS A 194 0.02 -4.00 15.96
C HIS A 194 0.59 -4.94 17.03
N THR A 195 1.86 -4.75 17.35
CA THR A 195 2.68 -5.71 18.09
C THR A 195 3.48 -5.06 19.21
N ASP A 196 3.64 -5.78 20.31
CA ASP A 196 4.53 -5.44 21.42
C ASP A 196 5.76 -6.37 21.46
N ALA A 197 6.04 -7.05 20.34
CA ALA A 197 7.17 -7.97 20.20
C ALA A 197 8.52 -7.28 20.43
N VAL A 198 9.42 -8.01 21.03
CA VAL A 198 10.82 -7.62 21.22
C VAL A 198 11.74 -8.71 20.63
N GLU A 199 13.05 -8.49 20.60
CA GLU A 199 14.04 -9.37 19.98
C GLU A 199 13.80 -10.87 20.21
N LYS A 200 13.46 -11.28 21.45
CA LYS A 200 13.19 -12.70 21.77
C LYS A 200 12.03 -13.33 20.97
N ASP A 201 11.08 -12.49 20.54
CA ASP A 201 9.91 -12.89 19.77
C ASP A 201 10.18 -12.74 18.27
N LEU A 202 10.98 -11.72 17.89
CA LEU A 202 11.24 -11.32 16.52
C LEU A 202 12.25 -12.22 15.80
N PHE A 203 13.32 -12.70 16.47
CA PHE A 203 14.25 -13.64 15.84
C PHE A 203 13.59 -14.97 15.44
N PRO A 204 12.77 -15.61 16.29
CA PRO A 204 12.00 -16.79 15.86
C PRO A 204 11.00 -16.49 14.73
N ALA A 205 10.38 -15.31 14.73
CA ALA A 205 9.45 -14.89 13.70
C ALA A 205 10.17 -14.66 12.35
N LEU A 206 11.33 -14.01 12.33
CA LEU A 206 12.18 -13.86 11.14
C LEU A 206 12.57 -15.24 10.58
N LYS A 207 13.04 -16.16 11.42
CA LYS A 207 13.34 -17.54 11.03
C LYS A 207 12.11 -18.30 10.50
N ALA A 208 10.91 -17.97 10.98
CA ALA A 208 9.65 -18.52 10.47
C ALA A 208 9.26 -17.92 9.12
N GLY A 209 9.83 -16.78 8.71
CA GLY A 209 9.60 -16.13 7.44
C GLY A 209 8.89 -14.77 7.53
N LEU A 210 8.83 -14.13 8.71
CA LEU A 210 8.40 -12.73 8.83
C LEU A 210 9.26 -11.87 7.90
N ASN A 211 8.64 -11.09 7.02
CA ASN A 211 9.39 -10.41 5.95
C ASN A 211 8.94 -8.97 5.66
N GLN A 212 8.01 -8.45 6.45
CA GLN A 212 7.53 -7.07 6.34
C GLN A 212 7.14 -6.50 7.70
N SER A 213 7.26 -5.18 7.84
CA SER A 213 6.75 -4.36 8.94
C SER A 213 5.59 -3.54 8.43
N THR A 214 4.41 -3.71 9.02
CA THR A 214 3.18 -2.98 8.69
C THR A 214 3.29 -1.54 9.18
N HIS A 215 2.95 -0.55 8.36
CA HIS A 215 2.94 0.89 8.67
C HIS A 215 3.98 1.29 9.74
N THR A 216 5.26 1.00 9.43
CA THR A 216 6.42 1.15 10.32
C THR A 216 6.37 2.47 11.10
N PHE A 217 6.69 2.45 12.38
CA PHE A 217 6.52 3.44 13.46
C PHE A 217 5.17 3.41 14.17
N ASN A 218 4.10 2.90 13.55
CA ASN A 218 2.75 2.99 14.11
C ASN A 218 2.33 1.66 14.73
N ALA A 219 1.65 1.73 15.88
CA ALA A 219 1.10 0.58 16.59
C ALA A 219 2.11 -0.59 16.79
N MET A 220 3.36 -0.29 17.11
CA MET A 220 4.43 -1.27 17.34
C MET A 220 5.32 -0.92 18.51
N SER A 221 6.05 -1.91 19.01
CA SER A 221 7.07 -1.71 20.04
C SER A 221 8.27 -0.97 19.49
N GLY A 222 8.84 -0.10 20.32
CA GLY A 222 10.16 0.49 20.13
C GLY A 222 11.14 0.00 21.19
N LEU A 223 12.24 0.72 21.38
CA LEU A 223 13.28 0.41 22.34
C LEU A 223 12.72 0.22 23.76
N VAL A 224 12.92 -0.97 24.31
CA VAL A 224 12.51 -1.32 25.68
C VAL A 224 13.73 -1.33 26.60
N LYS A 225 13.58 -0.69 27.77
CA LYS A 225 14.59 -0.70 28.84
C LYS A 225 14.13 -1.60 29.99
N LYS A 226 14.94 -2.60 30.34
CA LYS A 226 14.74 -3.47 31.53
C LYS A 226 15.97 -3.39 32.44
N GLY A 227 15.88 -2.61 33.53
CA GLY A 227 17.01 -2.32 34.33
C GLY A 227 18.12 -1.61 33.53
N PRO A 228 19.37 -2.10 33.55
CA PRO A 228 20.47 -1.54 32.77
C PRO A 228 20.46 -1.96 31.28
N TYR A 229 19.69 -2.97 30.93
CA TYR A 229 19.69 -3.59 29.57
C TYR A 229 18.70 -2.92 28.62
N ARG A 230 19.01 -3.01 27.35
CA ARG A 230 18.15 -2.58 26.22
C ARG A 230 17.72 -3.77 25.39
N SER A 231 16.53 -3.73 24.86
CA SER A 231 16.02 -4.70 23.87
C SER A 231 15.37 -3.92 22.74
N ALA A 232 15.66 -4.28 21.51
CA ALA A 232 14.99 -3.72 20.35
C ALA A 232 13.54 -4.17 20.30
N GLY A 233 12.64 -3.24 19.98
CA GLY A 233 11.28 -3.56 19.60
C GLY A 233 11.17 -3.84 18.11
N MET A 234 9.93 -3.97 17.62
CA MET A 234 9.66 -4.22 16.20
C MET A 234 10.22 -3.12 15.30
N LEU A 235 10.21 -1.86 15.76
CA LEU A 235 10.71 -0.72 14.99
C LEU A 235 12.20 -0.86 14.69
N GLU A 236 13.03 -0.96 15.73
CA GLU A 236 14.49 -1.05 15.58
C GLU A 236 14.87 -2.33 14.85
N PHE A 237 14.16 -3.42 15.15
CA PHE A 237 14.39 -4.70 14.49
C PHE A 237 14.11 -4.62 12.98
N ALA A 238 12.99 -4.01 12.56
CA ALA A 238 12.66 -3.84 11.15
C ALA A 238 13.67 -2.94 10.42
N LEU A 239 14.13 -1.86 11.07
CA LEU A 239 15.13 -0.96 10.50
C LEU A 239 16.51 -1.62 10.34
N ALA A 240 16.88 -2.53 11.26
CA ALA A 240 18.21 -3.18 11.29
C ALA A 240 18.32 -4.40 10.38
N HIS A 241 17.21 -5.08 10.01
CA HIS A 241 17.22 -6.34 9.26
C HIS A 241 16.80 -6.17 7.81
N ASP A 242 17.70 -6.39 6.87
CA ASP A 242 17.45 -6.25 5.43
C ASP A 242 16.43 -7.25 4.86
N ASP A 243 16.18 -8.34 5.55
CA ASP A 243 15.14 -9.31 5.19
C ASP A 243 13.73 -8.77 5.40
N ILE A 244 13.57 -7.71 6.21
CA ILE A 244 12.28 -7.09 6.51
C ILE A 244 12.10 -5.84 5.64
N SER A 245 11.04 -5.81 4.83
CA SER A 245 10.60 -4.61 4.14
C SER A 245 9.74 -3.74 5.08
N CYS A 246 9.80 -2.43 4.92
CA CYS A 246 9.07 -1.47 5.76
C CYS A 246 7.97 -0.78 4.94
N GLU A 247 6.70 -0.99 5.31
CA GLU A 247 5.63 -0.09 4.87
C GLU A 247 5.74 1.25 5.59
N VAL A 248 5.42 2.34 4.92
CA VAL A 248 5.42 3.68 5.52
C VAL A 248 4.26 4.54 5.00
N ILE A 249 3.53 5.16 5.94
CA ILE A 249 2.50 6.17 5.67
C ILE A 249 3.20 7.54 5.61
N THR A 250 3.27 8.13 4.44
CA THR A 250 4.00 9.39 4.22
C THR A 250 3.07 10.61 4.21
N ASP A 251 2.16 10.71 5.19
CA ASP A 251 1.27 11.88 5.34
C ASP A 251 1.87 13.03 6.18
N GLY A 252 3.06 12.82 6.75
CA GLY A 252 3.72 13.77 7.64
C GLY A 252 3.10 13.87 9.03
N LYS A 253 2.15 12.99 9.36
CA LYS A 253 1.43 12.91 10.65
C LYS A 253 1.66 11.59 11.36
N HIS A 254 1.38 10.47 10.68
CA HIS A 254 1.73 9.14 11.18
C HIS A 254 3.24 9.00 11.37
N VAL A 255 4.01 9.52 10.42
CA VAL A 255 5.46 9.55 10.47
C VAL A 255 5.92 10.98 10.19
N PRO A 256 6.41 11.72 11.19
CA PRO A 256 6.99 13.05 10.98
C PRO A 256 8.18 13.02 10.01
N PRO A 257 8.46 14.11 9.29
CA PRO A 257 9.50 14.14 8.25
C PRO A 257 10.88 13.68 8.73
N VAL A 258 11.24 13.95 9.98
CA VAL A 258 12.53 13.51 10.55
C VAL A 258 12.59 11.98 10.68
N LEU A 259 11.50 11.33 11.06
CA LEU A 259 11.42 9.87 11.17
C LEU A 259 11.32 9.21 9.77
N MET A 260 10.63 9.84 8.82
CA MET A 260 10.68 9.40 7.43
C MET A 260 12.13 9.38 6.90
N ARG A 261 12.89 10.48 7.09
CA ARG A 261 14.31 10.52 6.70
C ARG A 261 15.15 9.45 7.39
N MET A 262 14.89 9.19 8.68
CA MET A 262 15.57 8.12 9.41
C MET A 262 15.33 6.76 8.75
N LEU A 263 14.07 6.44 8.40
CA LEU A 263 13.72 5.19 7.71
C LEU A 263 14.39 5.10 6.34
N PHE A 264 14.29 6.15 5.51
CA PHE A 264 14.84 6.16 4.16
C PHE A 264 16.38 6.10 4.15
N ASN A 265 17.04 6.56 5.21
CA ASN A 265 18.50 6.43 5.37
C ASN A 265 18.91 5.05 5.92
N ALA A 266 18.09 4.45 6.77
CA ALA A 266 18.37 3.16 7.39
C ALA A 266 18.09 1.98 6.47
N LYS A 267 17.11 2.12 5.55
CA LYS A 267 16.66 1.03 4.66
C LYS A 267 17.06 1.27 3.21
N PRO A 268 17.60 0.26 2.50
CA PRO A 268 17.72 0.33 1.05
C PRO A 268 16.37 0.64 0.41
N ARG A 269 16.36 1.47 -0.64
CA ARG A 269 15.10 1.87 -1.31
C ARG A 269 14.23 0.70 -1.75
N ASP A 270 14.84 -0.45 -2.08
CA ASP A 270 14.12 -1.66 -2.50
C ASP A 270 13.47 -2.42 -1.33
N LYS A 271 13.68 -1.97 -0.09
CA LYS A 271 13.08 -2.51 1.14
C LYS A 271 12.04 -1.58 1.76
N VAL A 272 11.69 -0.49 1.09
CA VAL A 272 10.65 0.44 1.55
C VAL A 272 9.46 0.38 0.60
N VAL A 273 8.26 0.39 1.17
CA VAL A 273 6.99 0.45 0.44
C VAL A 273 6.18 1.63 0.97
N ILE A 274 5.92 2.60 0.12
CA ILE A 274 5.00 3.68 0.44
C ILE A 274 3.57 3.16 0.29
N ILE A 275 2.77 3.34 1.33
CA ILE A 275 1.36 2.97 1.38
C ILE A 275 0.51 4.17 1.79
N THR A 276 -0.80 4.10 1.56
CA THR A 276 -1.70 5.12 2.07
C THR A 276 -2.26 4.81 3.44
N ASP A 277 -2.59 3.56 3.72
CA ASP A 277 -3.42 3.19 4.86
C ASP A 277 -4.69 4.05 4.90
N ALA A 278 -5.25 4.33 3.70
CA ALA A 278 -6.41 5.17 3.56
C ALA A 278 -7.65 4.46 4.08
N THR A 279 -8.42 5.17 4.90
CA THR A 279 -9.69 4.67 5.44
C THR A 279 -10.89 5.32 4.71
N LYS A 280 -12.09 4.95 5.09
CA LYS A 280 -13.32 5.56 4.54
C LYS A 280 -13.39 7.08 4.72
N GLY A 281 -12.56 7.66 5.61
CA GLY A 281 -12.40 9.10 5.76
C GLY A 281 -11.72 9.79 4.58
N ALA A 282 -10.98 9.06 3.76
CA ALA A 282 -10.29 9.61 2.59
C ALA A 282 -11.30 10.17 1.57
N GLY A 283 -11.07 11.42 1.14
CA GLY A 283 -11.99 12.13 0.23
C GLY A 283 -13.20 12.80 0.90
N LEU A 284 -13.44 12.57 2.19
CA LEU A 284 -14.50 13.25 2.93
C LEU A 284 -14.05 14.64 3.43
N ARG A 285 -15.02 15.50 3.73
CA ARG A 285 -14.76 16.84 4.26
C ARG A 285 -14.22 16.78 5.70
N THR A 286 -13.32 17.69 6.05
CA THR A 286 -12.86 17.89 7.43
C THR A 286 -14.04 18.03 8.39
N GLY A 287 -13.97 17.36 9.54
CA GLY A 287 -15.04 17.31 10.55
C GLY A 287 -16.04 16.18 10.36
N THR A 288 -16.07 15.52 9.20
CA THR A 288 -16.96 14.37 8.97
C THR A 288 -16.61 13.23 9.93
N LYS A 289 -17.63 12.74 10.65
CA LYS A 289 -17.52 11.57 11.51
C LYS A 289 -17.83 10.31 10.70
N PHE A 290 -17.13 9.22 11.02
CA PHE A 290 -17.34 7.91 10.42
C PHE A 290 -17.01 6.82 11.44
N GLU A 291 -17.33 5.58 11.11
CA GLU A 291 -17.06 4.43 11.96
C GLU A 291 -16.23 3.39 11.19
N MET A 292 -15.26 2.80 11.85
CA MET A 292 -14.44 1.69 11.38
C MET A 292 -14.67 0.47 12.27
N TYR A 293 -15.58 -0.41 11.87
CA TYR A 293 -15.93 -1.64 12.57
C TYR A 293 -16.13 -1.48 14.10
N GLY A 294 -17.00 -0.54 14.50
CA GLY A 294 -17.32 -0.20 15.88
C GLY A 294 -16.45 0.90 16.51
N ILE A 295 -15.46 1.42 15.80
CA ILE A 295 -14.59 2.49 16.29
C ILE A 295 -14.94 3.82 15.61
N ALA A 296 -15.41 4.79 16.40
CA ALA A 296 -15.76 6.10 15.89
C ALA A 296 -14.53 6.94 15.59
N ALA A 297 -14.48 7.55 14.41
CA ALA A 297 -13.40 8.39 13.94
C ALA A 297 -13.94 9.70 13.32
N ARG A 298 -13.04 10.66 13.13
CA ARG A 298 -13.35 11.96 12.53
C ARG A 298 -12.22 12.39 11.59
N VAL A 299 -12.59 12.90 10.41
CA VAL A 299 -11.65 13.47 9.44
C VAL A 299 -11.12 14.80 10.00
N THR A 300 -9.80 14.95 10.02
CA THR A 300 -9.12 16.21 10.30
C THR A 300 -8.65 16.89 9.03
N LYS A 301 -7.93 18.01 9.13
CA LYS A 301 -7.41 18.72 7.94
C LYS A 301 -6.44 17.87 7.10
N THR A 302 -5.71 16.95 7.72
CA THR A 302 -4.59 16.24 7.09
C THR A 302 -4.62 14.71 7.25
N THR A 303 -5.48 14.20 8.13
CA THR A 303 -5.59 12.76 8.42
C THR A 303 -6.96 12.44 9.04
N ALA A 304 -7.13 11.34 9.74
CA ALA A 304 -8.28 11.03 10.56
C ALA A 304 -7.85 10.63 11.98
N GLU A 305 -8.70 10.88 12.96
CA GLU A 305 -8.43 10.62 14.38
C GLU A 305 -9.55 9.80 14.98
N VAL A 306 -9.23 8.87 15.88
CA VAL A 306 -10.23 8.18 16.71
C VAL A 306 -10.84 9.19 17.68
N VAL A 307 -12.17 9.18 17.81
CA VAL A 307 -12.90 10.19 18.59
C VAL A 307 -12.53 10.19 20.07
N ASP A 308 -12.17 9.04 20.63
CA ASP A 308 -11.75 8.93 22.03
C ASP A 308 -10.30 9.38 22.28
N GLY A 309 -9.57 9.83 21.26
CA GLY A 309 -8.23 10.39 21.37
C GLY A 309 -7.10 9.37 21.49
N ARG A 310 -7.37 8.06 21.36
CA ARG A 310 -6.33 7.01 21.49
C ARG A 310 -5.33 6.96 20.33
N GLY A 311 -5.57 7.67 19.22
CA GLY A 311 -4.64 7.72 18.10
C GLY A 311 -5.26 8.17 16.77
N LEU A 312 -4.47 8.02 15.71
CA LEU A 312 -4.91 8.25 14.35
C LEU A 312 -5.75 7.05 13.84
N ALA A 313 -6.67 7.33 12.91
CA ALA A 313 -7.60 6.37 12.34
C ALA A 313 -7.28 6.11 10.86
N GLY A 314 -6.09 5.57 10.61
CA GLY A 314 -5.49 5.50 9.29
C GLY A 314 -5.37 6.87 8.65
N SER A 315 -5.17 6.94 7.34
CA SER A 315 -4.94 8.20 6.64
C SER A 315 -6.13 8.63 5.75
N THR A 316 -6.01 9.85 5.23
CA THR A 316 -6.86 10.38 4.15
C THR A 316 -6.07 10.57 2.85
N LEU A 317 -4.94 9.89 2.71
CA LEU A 317 -4.03 10.03 1.57
C LEU A 317 -4.62 9.44 0.27
N THR A 318 -4.17 10.02 -0.82
CA THR A 318 -4.04 9.34 -2.10
C THR A 318 -2.56 9.10 -2.39
N MET A 319 -2.22 8.13 -3.23
CA MET A 319 -0.83 7.76 -3.47
C MET A 319 0.03 8.90 -4.04
N ILE A 320 -0.53 9.73 -4.92
CA ILE A 320 0.19 10.92 -5.41
C ILE A 320 0.55 11.91 -4.29
N ARG A 321 -0.31 12.05 -3.29
CA ARG A 321 -0.04 12.89 -2.11
C ARG A 321 1.01 12.26 -1.20
N ALA A 322 0.98 10.93 -1.06
CA ALA A 322 2.02 10.20 -0.33
C ALA A 322 3.41 10.39 -0.97
N VAL A 323 3.50 10.25 -2.30
CA VAL A 323 4.73 10.52 -3.07
C VAL A 323 5.17 11.97 -2.94
N GLN A 324 4.25 12.93 -3.06
CA GLN A 324 4.56 14.36 -2.88
C GLN A 324 5.18 14.65 -1.52
N THR A 325 4.57 14.15 -0.45
CA THR A 325 5.05 14.38 0.92
C THR A 325 6.43 13.75 1.15
N ALA A 326 6.67 12.54 0.64
CA ALA A 326 7.98 11.91 0.69
C ALA A 326 9.07 12.76 0.00
N VAL A 327 8.76 13.31 -1.17
CA VAL A 327 9.69 14.17 -1.93
C VAL A 327 9.89 15.53 -1.24
N GLU A 328 8.80 16.25 -0.92
CA GLU A 328 8.87 17.64 -0.47
C GLU A 328 9.25 17.78 1.00
N GLN A 329 8.89 16.83 1.86
CA GLN A 329 9.11 16.94 3.30
C GLN A 329 10.22 16.02 3.84
N ALA A 330 10.41 14.85 3.23
CA ALA A 330 11.47 13.92 3.63
C ALA A 330 12.70 13.97 2.73
N ASN A 331 12.71 14.81 1.69
CA ASN A 331 13.80 14.97 0.70
C ASN A 331 14.14 13.67 -0.05
N VAL A 332 13.17 12.80 -0.27
CA VAL A 332 13.36 11.59 -1.05
C VAL A 332 13.44 11.96 -2.55
N PRO A 333 14.42 11.46 -3.30
CA PRO A 333 14.45 11.65 -4.75
C PRO A 333 13.15 11.15 -5.40
N LEU A 334 12.59 11.92 -6.35
CA LEU A 334 11.33 11.55 -7.01
C LEU A 334 11.37 10.15 -7.63
N VAL A 335 12.52 9.76 -8.19
CA VAL A 335 12.73 8.41 -8.76
C VAL A 335 12.52 7.34 -7.68
N ASP A 336 13.10 7.54 -6.51
CA ASP A 336 13.02 6.57 -5.40
C ASP A 336 11.61 6.54 -4.79
N ALA A 337 10.96 7.71 -4.62
CA ALA A 337 9.58 7.77 -4.12
C ALA A 337 8.61 7.04 -5.07
N VAL A 338 8.77 7.21 -6.38
CA VAL A 338 7.99 6.46 -7.38
C VAL A 338 8.34 4.97 -7.35
N TYR A 339 9.62 4.61 -7.25
CA TYR A 339 10.04 3.21 -7.16
C TYR A 339 9.42 2.50 -5.95
N MET A 340 9.41 3.16 -4.77
CA MET A 340 8.83 2.66 -3.52
C MET A 340 7.31 2.60 -3.52
N SER A 341 6.64 3.30 -4.44
CA SER A 341 5.17 3.31 -4.60
C SER A 341 4.67 2.56 -5.85
N THR A 342 5.56 1.93 -6.63
CA THR A 342 5.21 1.20 -7.86
C THR A 342 5.86 -0.16 -7.93
N PHE A 343 7.19 -0.21 -8.19
CA PHE A 343 7.93 -1.48 -8.39
C PHE A 343 8.04 -2.30 -7.10
N ASN A 344 8.34 -1.67 -5.97
CA ASN A 344 8.49 -2.40 -4.71
C ASN A 344 7.21 -3.10 -4.27
N PRO A 345 6.05 -2.41 -4.13
CA PRO A 345 4.82 -3.10 -3.77
C PRO A 345 4.42 -4.15 -4.81
N ALA A 346 4.62 -3.91 -6.12
CA ALA A 346 4.39 -4.91 -7.15
C ALA A 346 5.28 -6.16 -6.97
N ARG A 347 6.55 -5.97 -6.59
CA ARG A 347 7.49 -7.06 -6.29
C ARG A 347 7.09 -7.83 -5.03
N GLN A 348 6.69 -7.13 -3.97
CA GLN A 348 6.27 -7.74 -2.71
C GLN A 348 5.11 -8.72 -2.90
N ILE A 349 4.12 -8.35 -3.71
CA ILE A 349 2.98 -9.21 -4.03
C ILE A 349 3.22 -10.14 -5.24
N GLY A 350 4.48 -10.29 -5.70
CA GLY A 350 4.87 -11.21 -6.78
C GLY A 350 4.46 -10.79 -8.20
N ARG A 351 4.07 -9.52 -8.43
CA ARG A 351 3.51 -9.04 -9.70
C ARG A 351 4.43 -8.10 -10.50
N ALA A 352 5.70 -7.94 -10.10
CA ALA A 352 6.65 -7.03 -10.76
C ALA A 352 6.92 -7.35 -12.26
N LYS A 353 6.64 -8.57 -12.70
CA LYS A 353 6.71 -8.97 -14.12
C LYS A 353 5.58 -8.38 -14.94
N GLU A 354 4.46 -7.99 -14.33
CA GLU A 354 3.26 -7.52 -15.02
C GLU A 354 3.14 -6.00 -15.05
N PHE A 355 3.46 -5.32 -13.94
CA PHE A 355 3.34 -3.86 -13.78
C PHE A 355 4.39 -3.31 -12.80
N GLY A 356 4.37 -2.00 -12.53
CA GLY A 356 5.23 -1.31 -11.55
C GLY A 356 6.49 -0.68 -12.14
N SER A 357 6.76 -0.81 -13.43
CA SER A 357 7.84 -0.08 -14.13
C SER A 357 7.51 0.14 -15.60
N LEU A 358 8.14 1.17 -16.21
CA LEU A 358 8.00 1.48 -17.63
C LEU A 358 8.93 0.60 -18.47
N GLU A 359 8.56 -0.67 -18.65
CA GLU A 359 9.34 -1.64 -19.39
C GLU A 359 8.50 -2.33 -20.49
N LYS A 360 9.16 -2.70 -21.60
CA LYS A 360 8.52 -3.42 -22.70
C LYS A 360 7.87 -4.72 -22.20
N GLY A 361 6.63 -4.96 -22.64
CA GLY A 361 5.85 -6.16 -22.30
C GLY A 361 4.96 -6.01 -21.06
N LYS A 362 5.27 -5.07 -20.17
CA LYS A 362 4.44 -4.82 -18.98
C LYS A 362 3.13 -4.14 -19.36
N ARG A 363 2.13 -4.22 -18.49
CA ARG A 363 0.85 -3.52 -18.64
C ARG A 363 1.09 -2.02 -18.75
N ALA A 364 0.34 -1.37 -19.58
CA ALA A 364 0.36 0.09 -19.70
C ALA A 364 -0.54 0.72 -18.63
N ASP A 365 -0.26 0.39 -17.37
CA ASP A 365 -0.83 1.00 -16.18
C ASP A 365 0.05 2.19 -15.83
N LEU A 366 -0.43 3.40 -16.05
CA LEU A 366 0.40 4.62 -16.07
C LEU A 366 -0.30 5.76 -15.33
N VAL A 367 0.51 6.64 -14.73
CA VAL A 367 0.06 7.91 -14.18
C VAL A 367 0.83 9.07 -14.78
N TRP A 368 0.10 10.09 -15.21
CA TRP A 368 0.62 11.38 -15.67
C TRP A 368 0.33 12.45 -14.64
N PHE A 369 1.35 13.16 -14.19
CA PHE A 369 1.21 14.28 -13.27
C PHE A 369 2.17 15.43 -13.60
N ASP A 370 1.89 16.61 -13.08
CA ASP A 370 2.68 17.83 -13.29
C ASP A 370 3.69 18.07 -12.13
N ASN A 371 4.45 19.19 -12.23
CA ASN A 371 5.43 19.59 -11.20
C ASN A 371 4.80 19.92 -9.83
N LYS A 372 3.48 20.10 -9.75
CA LYS A 372 2.74 20.33 -8.50
C LYS A 372 2.09 19.05 -7.98
N PHE A 373 2.51 17.89 -8.50
CA PHE A 373 1.95 16.58 -8.17
C PHE A 373 0.42 16.50 -8.43
N LYS A 374 -0.11 17.30 -9.36
CA LYS A 374 -1.50 17.15 -9.78
C LYS A 374 -1.58 16.07 -10.85
N VAL A 375 -2.36 15.01 -10.60
CA VAL A 375 -2.65 13.96 -11.59
C VAL A 375 -3.39 14.59 -12.75
N ARG A 376 -2.93 14.35 -13.97
CA ARG A 376 -3.48 14.84 -15.22
C ARG A 376 -4.10 13.73 -16.08
N GLY A 377 -3.68 12.50 -15.87
CA GLY A 377 -4.26 11.34 -16.53
C GLY A 377 -3.80 10.03 -15.91
N VAL A 378 -4.65 9.02 -15.95
CA VAL A 378 -4.37 7.67 -15.49
C VAL A 378 -4.82 6.67 -16.54
N TRP A 379 -3.94 5.77 -16.91
CA TRP A 379 -4.23 4.65 -17.83
C TRP A 379 -4.20 3.34 -17.06
N LEU A 380 -5.13 2.49 -17.40
CA LEU A 380 -5.17 1.10 -16.97
C LEU A 380 -5.24 0.22 -18.23
N ASP A 381 -4.32 -0.74 -18.38
CA ASP A 381 -4.20 -1.57 -19.60
C ASP A 381 -4.17 -0.73 -20.89
N GLY A 382 -3.57 0.46 -20.84
CA GLY A 382 -3.47 1.38 -21.96
C GLY A 382 -4.73 2.18 -22.28
N GLU A 383 -5.81 1.98 -21.57
CA GLU A 383 -7.04 2.77 -21.66
C GLU A 383 -6.97 3.96 -20.70
N LEU A 384 -7.28 5.16 -21.18
CA LEU A 384 -7.30 6.40 -20.39
C LEU A 384 -8.60 6.48 -19.59
N LEU A 385 -8.55 6.10 -18.30
CA LEU A 385 -9.74 6.05 -17.43
C LEU A 385 -9.98 7.37 -16.68
N HIS A 386 -8.96 8.20 -16.49
CA HIS A 386 -9.08 9.50 -15.82
C HIS A 386 -8.25 10.56 -16.53
N ARG A 387 -8.84 11.74 -16.75
CA ARG A 387 -8.17 12.90 -17.33
C ARG A 387 -8.76 14.21 -16.78
N ILE A 388 -7.87 15.19 -16.44
CA ILE A 388 -8.23 16.54 -16.03
C ILE A 388 -7.67 17.55 -17.04
#